data_f4d807c06b649a5cc3486e79d81d16cf
#
_entry.id   f4d807c06b649a5cc3486e79d81d16cf
#
_cell.length_a   1.000
_cell.length_b   1.000
_cell.length_c   1.000
_cell.angle_alpha   90.00
_cell.angle_beta   90.00
_cell.angle_gamma   90.00
#
_symmetry.space_group_name_H-M   'P 1'
#
loop_
_entity.id
_entity.type
_entity.pdbx_description
1 polymer ?
#
loop_
_entity_poly.entity_id
_entity_poly.type
_entity_poly.pdbx_seq_one_letter_code
_entity_poly.pdbx_strand_id
1 'polypeptide(L)'
;MPILSQRQILEYLSEIKPQLKKDGINGIGLFGSYADGYADENSDIDIVLLADKEKFLYRLHAFKALDYLDQLKNKISKHFNKPVDICDFYSKQEIEKSKIVKGAIYV
;
A
#
# COMPACT_ATOMS: atom_id res chain seq x y z
N MET A 1 -1.67 -9.13 24.29
CA MET A 1 -2.29 -9.19 22.94
C MET A 1 -1.21 -9.43 21.90
N PRO A 2 -1.42 -10.33 20.97
CA PRO A 2 -0.43 -10.51 19.92
C PRO A 2 -0.36 -9.27 19.03
N ILE A 3 0.85 -8.88 18.68
CA ILE A 3 1.10 -7.81 17.74
C ILE A 3 0.68 -8.29 16.35
N LEU A 4 0.08 -7.41 15.56
CA LEU A 4 -0.23 -7.71 14.16
C LEU A 4 1.05 -8.14 13.43
N SER A 5 1.00 -9.27 12.73
CA SER A 5 2.18 -9.81 12.07
C SER A 5 2.31 -9.31 10.63
N GLN A 6 3.55 -9.28 10.15
CA GLN A 6 3.87 -9.01 8.75
C GLN A 6 3.06 -9.94 7.83
N ARG A 7 3.01 -11.22 8.17
CA ARG A 7 2.30 -12.25 7.39
C ARG A 7 0.81 -11.93 7.23
N GLN A 8 0.15 -11.53 8.32
CA GLN A 8 -1.27 -11.18 8.28
C GLN A 8 -1.53 -10.01 7.33
N ILE A 9 -0.66 -9.00 7.34
CA ILE A 9 -0.78 -7.86 6.44
C ILE A 9 -0.58 -8.31 4.99
N LEU A 10 0.48 -9.06 4.71
CA LEU A 10 0.78 -9.52 3.35
C LEU A 10 -0.33 -10.42 2.79
N GLU A 11 -0.92 -11.28 3.61
CA GLU A 11 -2.04 -12.12 3.19
C GLU A 11 -3.25 -11.27 2.78
N TYR A 12 -3.58 -10.26 3.57
CA TYR A 12 -4.68 -9.36 3.23
C TYR A 12 -4.41 -8.56 1.96
N LEU A 13 -3.20 -8.04 1.79
CA LEU A 13 -2.82 -7.32 0.58
C LEU A 13 -2.91 -8.23 -0.66
N SER A 14 -2.55 -9.50 -0.52
CA SER A 14 -2.71 -10.48 -1.60
C SER A 14 -4.17 -10.69 -1.98
N GLU A 15 -5.07 -10.70 -0.99
CA GLU A 15 -6.50 -10.88 -1.22
C GLU A 15 -7.11 -9.72 -2.00
N ILE A 16 -6.70 -8.48 -1.71
CA ILE A 16 -7.26 -7.31 -2.36
C ILE A 16 -6.57 -6.97 -3.70
N LYS A 17 -5.41 -7.54 -3.96
CA LYS A 17 -4.63 -7.23 -5.17
C LYS A 17 -5.39 -7.43 -6.48
N PRO A 18 -6.16 -8.52 -6.70
CA PRO A 18 -6.90 -8.69 -7.96
C PRO A 18 -7.86 -7.54 -8.26
N GLN A 19 -8.56 -7.04 -7.27
CA GLN A 19 -9.45 -5.89 -7.44
C GLN A 19 -8.67 -4.62 -7.75
N LEU A 20 -7.54 -4.42 -7.07
CA LEU A 20 -6.68 -3.27 -7.30
C LEU A 20 -6.13 -3.26 -8.72
N LYS A 21 -5.77 -4.42 -9.26
CA LYS A 21 -5.31 -4.55 -10.64
C LYS A 21 -6.36 -4.08 -11.64
N LYS A 22 -7.62 -4.42 -11.42
CA LYS A 22 -8.73 -3.97 -12.25
C LYS A 22 -8.86 -2.45 -12.23
N ASP A 23 -8.50 -1.84 -11.13
CA ASP A 23 -8.60 -0.39 -10.92
C ASP A 23 -7.36 0.38 -11.40
N GLY A 24 -6.35 -0.31 -11.93
CA GLY A 24 -5.14 0.30 -12.46
C GLY A 24 -3.96 0.31 -11.50
N ILE A 25 -4.02 -0.47 -10.40
CA ILE A 25 -2.90 -0.62 -9.47
C ILE A 25 -2.13 -1.88 -9.84
N ASN A 26 -0.92 -1.72 -10.35
CA ASN A 26 -0.11 -2.83 -10.85
C ASN A 26 0.65 -3.58 -9.76
N GLY A 27 0.93 -2.94 -8.66
CA GLY A 27 1.65 -3.57 -7.55
C GLY A 27 1.28 -2.97 -6.22
N ILE A 28 1.33 -3.78 -5.18
CA ILE A 28 1.13 -3.35 -3.81
C ILE A 28 2.12 -4.08 -2.92
N GLY A 29 2.68 -3.37 -1.94
CA GLY A 29 3.65 -3.92 -1.02
C GLY A 29 3.62 -3.26 0.34
N LEU A 30 4.38 -3.83 1.24
CA LEU A 30 4.55 -3.39 2.61
C LEU A 30 5.97 -2.87 2.80
N PHE A 31 6.12 -1.72 3.42
CA PHE A 31 7.45 -1.20 3.77
C PHE A 31 7.45 -0.70 5.22
N GLY A 32 8.56 -0.10 5.63
CA GLY A 32 8.68 0.43 6.99
C GLY A 32 8.86 -0.65 8.05
N SER A 33 8.45 -0.36 9.28
CA SER A 33 8.75 -1.20 10.43
C SER A 33 8.17 -2.62 10.34
N TYR A 34 6.96 -2.79 9.79
CA TYR A 34 6.39 -4.12 9.60
C TYR A 34 7.16 -4.94 8.57
N ALA A 35 7.67 -4.32 7.52
CA ALA A 35 8.50 -5.01 6.53
C ALA A 35 9.88 -5.37 7.09
N ASP A 36 10.44 -4.48 7.91
CA ASP A 36 11.79 -4.65 8.47
C ASP A 36 11.84 -5.53 9.73
N GLY A 37 10.70 -5.90 10.27
CA GLY A 37 10.64 -6.76 11.45
C GLY A 37 10.77 -6.03 12.78
N TYR A 38 10.68 -4.71 12.78
CA TYR A 38 10.80 -3.87 13.99
C TYR A 38 9.48 -3.27 14.48
N ALA A 39 8.35 -3.73 13.91
CA ALA A 39 7.06 -3.19 14.29
C ALA A 39 6.69 -3.57 15.74
N ASP A 40 6.04 -2.64 16.42
CA ASP A 40 5.45 -2.85 17.73
C ASP A 40 3.97 -2.44 17.68
N GLU A 41 3.30 -2.47 18.82
CA GLU A 41 1.88 -2.14 18.91
C GLU A 41 1.54 -0.69 18.55
N ASN A 42 2.54 0.21 18.54
CA ASN A 42 2.38 1.61 18.16
C ASN A 42 2.77 1.90 16.72
N SER A 43 3.23 0.89 15.98
CA SER A 43 3.68 1.07 14.60
C SER A 43 2.51 1.25 13.65
N ASP A 44 2.67 2.15 12.66
CA ASP A 44 1.73 2.32 11.57
C ASP A 44 2.01 1.29 10.47
N ILE A 45 1.01 1.02 9.65
CA ILE A 45 1.17 0.15 8.47
C ILE A 45 1.53 1.03 7.29
N ASP A 46 2.69 0.79 6.69
CA ASP A 46 3.19 1.55 5.55
C ASP A 46 3.05 0.75 4.26
N ILE A 47 2.23 1.25 3.34
CA ILE A 47 1.89 0.58 2.09
C ILE A 47 2.49 1.34 0.92
N VAL A 48 3.10 0.61 -0.01
CA VAL A 48 3.58 1.16 -1.27
C VAL A 48 2.70 0.64 -2.41
N LEU A 49 2.29 1.54 -3.31
CA LEU A 49 1.52 1.21 -4.50
C LEU A 49 2.29 1.58 -5.75
N LEU A 50 2.25 0.71 -6.74
CA LEU A 50 2.68 1.01 -8.10
C LEU A 50 1.44 1.08 -8.97
N ALA A 51 1.07 2.28 -9.40
CA ALA A 51 -0.12 2.52 -10.20
C ALA A 51 0.25 2.73 -11.67
N ASP A 52 -0.68 2.37 -12.55
CA ASP A 52 -0.57 2.67 -13.98
C ASP A 52 -1.07 4.09 -14.20
N LYS A 53 -0.21 4.95 -14.73
CA LYS A 53 -0.51 6.37 -14.91
C LYS A 53 -1.73 6.60 -15.81
N GLU A 54 -1.84 5.83 -16.90
CA GLU A 54 -2.96 5.97 -17.83
C GLU A 54 -4.25 5.39 -17.27
N LYS A 55 -4.18 4.17 -16.73
CA LYS A 55 -5.37 3.46 -16.24
C LYS A 55 -5.89 4.02 -14.93
N PHE A 56 -5.00 4.49 -14.07
CA PHE A 56 -5.39 4.97 -12.75
C PHE A 56 -5.58 6.49 -12.72
N LEU A 57 -4.54 7.24 -13.06
CA LEU A 57 -4.55 8.70 -12.91
C LEU A 57 -5.41 9.39 -13.96
N TYR A 58 -5.22 9.07 -15.25
CA TYR A 58 -5.95 9.73 -16.33
C TYR A 58 -7.39 9.26 -16.44
N ARG A 59 -7.64 7.97 -16.27
CA ARG A 59 -8.99 7.41 -16.35
C ARG A 59 -9.90 7.91 -15.22
N LEU A 60 -9.36 7.99 -14.01
CA LEU A 60 -10.14 8.42 -12.85
C LEU A 60 -10.15 9.93 -12.65
N HIS A 61 -9.30 10.65 -13.35
CA HIS A 61 -9.00 12.07 -13.10
C HIS A 61 -8.37 12.25 -11.70
N ALA A 62 -7.65 13.37 -11.51
CA ALA A 62 -6.83 13.55 -10.30
C ALA A 62 -7.63 13.47 -8.99
N PHE A 63 -8.83 14.08 -8.94
CA PHE A 63 -9.64 14.09 -7.73
C PHE A 63 -10.15 12.69 -7.35
N LYS A 64 -10.60 11.92 -8.35
CA LYS A 64 -11.09 10.56 -8.09
C LYS A 64 -9.96 9.62 -7.70
N ALA A 65 -8.75 9.84 -8.23
CA ALA A 65 -7.58 9.05 -7.84
C ALA A 65 -7.23 9.29 -6.37
N LEU A 66 -7.23 10.54 -5.91
CA LEU A 66 -7.00 10.86 -4.51
C LEU A 66 -8.08 10.27 -3.59
N ASP A 67 -9.33 10.34 -4.01
CA ASP A 67 -10.44 9.76 -3.27
C ASP A 67 -10.32 8.23 -3.20
N TYR A 68 -9.92 7.60 -4.29
CA TYR A 68 -9.67 6.17 -4.34
C TYR A 68 -8.60 5.75 -3.32
N LEU A 69 -7.48 6.48 -3.30
CA LEU A 69 -6.40 6.20 -2.35
C LEU A 69 -6.84 6.39 -0.91
N ASP A 70 -7.63 7.41 -0.64
CA ASP A 70 -8.16 7.66 0.69
C ASP A 70 -9.12 6.55 1.14
N GLN A 71 -9.99 6.09 0.25
CA GLN A 71 -10.88 4.97 0.52
C GLN A 71 -10.11 3.66 0.76
N LEU A 72 -9.06 3.41 -0.03
CA LEU A 72 -8.21 2.24 0.15
C LEU A 72 -7.50 2.28 1.50
N LYS A 73 -6.95 3.43 1.86
CA LYS A 73 -6.31 3.65 3.15
C LYS A 73 -7.29 3.35 4.30
N ASN A 74 -8.49 3.87 4.21
CA ASN A 74 -9.52 3.64 5.23
C ASN A 74 -9.95 2.19 5.31
N LYS A 75 -10.07 1.51 4.18
CA LYS A 75 -10.42 0.09 4.12
C LYS A 75 -9.38 -0.76 4.85
N ILE A 76 -8.10 -0.55 4.56
CA ILE A 76 -7.02 -1.30 5.20
C ILE A 76 -6.93 -0.94 6.69
N SER A 77 -7.04 0.34 7.02
CA SER A 77 -7.01 0.82 8.39
C SER A 77 -8.12 0.20 9.25
N LYS A 78 -9.33 0.15 8.72
CA LYS A 78 -10.47 -0.46 9.43
C LYS A 78 -10.29 -1.97 9.60
N HIS A 79 -9.73 -2.63 8.60
CA HIS A 79 -9.53 -4.08 8.67
C HIS A 79 -8.57 -4.46 9.79
N PHE A 80 -7.50 -3.73 9.97
CA PHE A 80 -6.49 -4.01 10.99
C PHE A 80 -6.63 -3.17 12.26
N ASN A 81 -7.53 -2.20 12.26
CA ASN A 81 -7.71 -1.25 13.37
C ASN A 81 -6.40 -0.54 13.74
N LYS A 82 -5.68 -0.07 12.72
CA LYS A 82 -4.41 0.65 12.86
C LYS A 82 -4.30 1.77 11.83
N PRO A 83 -3.55 2.83 12.15
CA PRO A 83 -3.23 3.85 11.15
C PRO A 83 -2.48 3.26 9.96
N VAL A 84 -2.79 3.73 8.77
CA VAL A 84 -2.16 3.28 7.52
C VAL A 84 -1.68 4.48 6.74
N ASP A 85 -0.46 4.41 6.24
CA ASP A 85 0.10 5.38 5.30
C ASP A 85 0.27 4.71 3.95
N ILE A 86 -0.10 5.41 2.87
CA ILE A 86 0.05 4.91 1.51
C ILE A 86 0.94 5.85 0.72
N CYS A 87 1.99 5.29 0.12
CA CYS A 87 2.85 5.99 -0.84
C CYS A 87 2.57 5.43 -2.23
N ASP A 88 2.09 6.25 -3.14
CA ASP A 88 1.78 5.85 -4.51
C ASP A 88 2.87 6.31 -5.47
N PHE A 89 3.24 5.42 -6.35
CA PHE A 89 4.24 5.66 -7.39
C PHE A 89 3.68 5.23 -8.75
N TYR A 90 4.21 5.83 -9.79
CA TYR A 90 3.74 5.59 -11.17
C TYR A 90 4.80 4.97 -12.06
N SER A 91 5.97 4.66 -11.52
CA SER A 91 7.01 3.91 -12.22
C SER A 91 7.92 3.21 -11.21
N LYS A 92 8.55 2.12 -11.66
CA LYS A 92 9.54 1.41 -10.85
C LYS A 92 10.75 2.28 -10.56
N GLN A 93 11.09 3.17 -11.48
CA GLN A 93 12.21 4.09 -11.32
C GLN A 93 11.98 5.07 -10.17
N GLU A 94 10.75 5.58 -10.02
CA GLU A 94 10.40 6.43 -8.90
C GLU A 94 10.58 5.71 -7.57
N ILE A 95 10.17 4.44 -7.52
CA ILE A 95 10.33 3.61 -6.31
C ILE A 95 11.80 3.42 -5.99
N GLU A 96 12.61 3.09 -7.00
CA GLU A 96 14.06 2.86 -6.82
C GLU A 96 14.79 4.11 -6.32
N LYS A 97 14.36 5.29 -6.75
CA LYS A 97 14.93 6.56 -6.31
C LYS A 97 14.46 6.97 -4.92
N SER A 98 13.36 6.42 -4.45
CA SER A 98 12.82 6.76 -3.14
C SER A 98 13.65 6.12 -2.03
N LYS A 99 14.05 6.92 -1.06
CA LYS A 99 14.75 6.42 0.13
C LYS A 99 13.78 5.89 1.18
N ILE A 100 12.49 6.18 1.02
CA ILE A 100 11.46 5.87 2.01
C ILE A 100 11.00 4.41 1.92
N VAL A 101 10.89 3.87 0.71
CA VAL A 101 10.33 2.54 0.47
C VAL A 101 11.37 1.43 0.29
N LYS A 102 12.55 1.60 0.85
CA LYS A 102 13.59 0.59 0.82
C LYS A 102 13.15 -0.67 1.56
N GLY A 103 13.48 -1.82 0.99
CA GLY A 103 13.15 -3.10 1.62
C GLY A 103 11.68 -3.47 1.55
N ALA A 104 10.91 -2.86 0.65
CA ALA A 104 9.50 -3.17 0.49
C ALA A 104 9.28 -4.62 0.05
N ILE A 105 8.25 -5.25 0.60
CA ILE A 105 7.85 -6.62 0.27
C ILE A 105 6.56 -6.54 -0.55
N TYR A 106 6.64 -6.91 -1.82
CA TYR A 106 5.49 -6.89 -2.74
C TYR A 106 4.77 -8.24 -2.73
N VAL A 107 3.48 -8.19 -2.89
CA VAL A 107 2.66 -9.39 -3.06
C VAL A 107 2.23 -9.60 -4.49
#